data_bca507f33e53e93682d76594422b0a27
#
_entry.id   bca507f33e53e93682d76594422b0a27
#
_cell.length_a   1.000
_cell.length_b   1.000
_cell.length_c   1.000
_cell.angle_alpha   90.00
_cell.angle_beta   90.00
_cell.angle_gamma   90.00
#
_symmetry.space_group_name_H-M   'P 1'
#
loop_
_entity.id
_entity.type
_entity.pdbx_description
1 polymer ?
#
loop_
_entity_poly.entity_id
_entity_poly.type
_entity_poly.pdbx_seq_one_letter_code
_entity_poly.pdbx_strand_id
1 'polypeptide(L)'
;MILKKFLLLAVSGTAMLPAYSKGYISYDESFKSNGMDIRFSSNQCNAFLEKLYECKNTFIKILPIKQTLKLHTAWINLDYAVYNGKLDDKYADDKYSIVFSDVNGDGVNDLIIQTGKKGAYGGPSYNIYLYRKGKFIYNRPLSQLTIGTNSLFRVNGNILTVGKTSGCCEYNKFTYKLHNDAVKLVRKETEVCESSSEKC
;
A
#
# COMPACT_ATOMS: atom_id res chain seq x y z
N MET A 1 12.54 -4.17 82.08
CA MET A 1 12.07 -5.03 81.02
C MET A 1 11.36 -4.13 80.01
N ILE A 2 12.06 -3.69 78.93
CA ILE A 2 11.59 -2.67 78.02
C ILE A 2 11.21 -3.36 76.66
N LEU A 3 9.92 -3.35 76.39
CA LEU A 3 9.38 -3.94 75.13
C LEU A 3 9.56 -2.92 73.99
N LYS A 4 10.45 -3.20 73.02
CA LYS A 4 10.57 -2.44 71.76
C LYS A 4 9.48 -2.92 70.80
N LYS A 5 8.53 -2.05 70.51
CA LYS A 5 7.58 -2.25 69.41
C LYS A 5 8.29 -1.97 68.10
N PHE A 6 8.40 -2.99 67.24
CA PHE A 6 8.80 -2.81 65.79
C PHE A 6 7.59 -2.40 65.02
N LEU A 7 7.68 -1.22 64.38
CA LEU A 7 6.70 -0.72 63.43
C LEU A 7 7.13 -1.20 62.03
N LEU A 8 6.40 -2.14 61.43
CA LEU A 8 6.58 -2.53 60.03
C LEU A 8 5.90 -1.49 59.16
N LEU A 9 6.69 -0.70 58.44
CA LEU A 9 6.22 0.11 57.32
C LEU A 9 6.11 -0.77 56.08
N ALA A 10 4.88 -1.09 55.66
CA ALA A 10 4.62 -1.70 54.36
C ALA A 10 4.72 -0.62 53.28
N VAL A 11 5.81 -0.63 52.53
CA VAL A 11 5.97 0.20 51.34
C VAL A 11 5.24 -0.52 50.18
N SER A 12 4.04 -0.06 49.87
CA SER A 12 3.31 -0.48 48.67
C SER A 12 3.96 0.17 47.42
N GLY A 13 4.93 -0.54 46.86
CA GLY A 13 5.51 -0.18 45.57
C GLY A 13 4.53 -0.48 44.45
N THR A 14 3.77 0.51 44.02
CA THR A 14 3.07 0.45 42.74
C THR A 14 4.12 0.46 41.62
N ALA A 15 4.43 -0.72 41.07
CA ALA A 15 5.22 -0.83 39.88
C ALA A 15 4.43 -0.19 38.73
N MET A 16 4.74 1.08 38.38
CA MET A 16 4.31 1.69 37.15
C MET A 16 4.99 0.93 36.04
N LEU A 17 4.22 0.09 35.34
CA LEU A 17 4.66 -0.46 34.06
C LEU A 17 4.95 0.73 33.12
N PRO A 18 6.13 0.78 32.47
CA PRO A 18 6.40 1.84 31.51
C PRO A 18 5.35 1.75 30.40
N ALA A 19 4.58 2.80 30.22
CA ALA A 19 3.73 2.95 29.06
C ALA A 19 4.66 2.92 27.83
N TYR A 20 4.60 1.84 27.06
CA TYR A 20 5.27 1.75 25.78
C TYR A 20 4.66 2.82 24.88
N SER A 21 5.25 3.99 24.84
CA SER A 21 4.96 4.97 23.80
C SER A 21 5.46 4.35 22.49
N LYS A 22 4.54 4.01 21.61
CA LYS A 22 4.88 3.65 20.22
C LYS A 22 5.56 4.89 19.61
N GLY A 23 6.87 4.97 19.74
CA GLY A 23 7.66 6.04 19.17
C GLY A 23 7.61 5.92 17.64
N TYR A 24 7.32 7.03 16.96
CA TYR A 24 7.52 7.10 15.53
C TYR A 24 9.02 7.01 15.22
N ILE A 25 9.35 6.26 14.16
CA ILE A 25 10.71 6.23 13.61
C ILE A 25 10.78 7.12 12.37
N SER A 26 11.93 7.71 12.16
CA SER A 26 12.24 8.38 10.89
C SER A 26 12.71 7.35 9.89
N TYR A 27 12.24 7.48 8.66
CA TYR A 27 12.63 6.64 7.54
C TYR A 27 13.11 7.52 6.39
N ASP A 28 14.29 7.24 5.84
CA ASP A 28 14.88 7.96 4.71
C ASP A 28 15.76 7.00 3.91
N GLU A 29 15.23 6.51 2.80
CA GLU A 29 15.85 5.51 1.95
C GLU A 29 15.81 5.91 0.49
N SER A 30 16.80 5.43 -0.27
CA SER A 30 16.88 5.67 -1.71
C SER A 30 16.85 4.36 -2.48
N PHE A 31 16.06 4.34 -3.53
CA PHE A 31 15.88 3.20 -4.42
C PHE A 31 16.19 3.59 -5.86
N LYS A 32 16.83 2.69 -6.61
CA LYS A 32 17.03 2.86 -8.05
C LYS A 32 16.10 1.92 -8.81
N SER A 33 15.29 2.47 -9.68
CA SER A 33 14.39 1.68 -10.52
C SER A 33 14.00 2.46 -11.77
N ASN A 34 13.86 1.78 -12.89
CA ASN A 34 13.44 2.36 -14.16
C ASN A 34 14.26 3.58 -14.60
N GLY A 35 15.58 3.55 -14.36
CA GLY A 35 16.48 4.68 -14.65
C GLY A 35 16.28 5.91 -13.75
N MET A 36 15.48 5.79 -12.68
CA MET A 36 15.19 6.86 -11.74
C MET A 36 15.79 6.56 -10.36
N ASP A 37 16.30 7.60 -9.72
CA ASP A 37 16.63 7.58 -8.30
C ASP A 37 15.44 8.14 -7.52
N ILE A 38 14.90 7.33 -6.62
CA ILE A 38 13.73 7.65 -5.81
C ILE A 38 14.17 7.71 -4.37
N ARG A 39 13.94 8.85 -3.72
CA ARG A 39 14.15 8.99 -2.28
C ARG A 39 12.82 9.07 -1.57
N PHE A 40 12.59 8.09 -0.71
CA PHE A 40 11.44 8.02 0.18
C PHE A 40 11.83 8.56 1.55
N SER A 41 11.10 9.51 2.09
CA SER A 41 11.37 10.05 3.43
C SER A 41 10.10 10.34 4.20
N SER A 42 10.11 10.00 5.50
CA SER A 42 9.08 10.32 6.48
C SER A 42 9.69 10.35 7.88
N ASN A 43 9.18 11.19 8.75
CA ASN A 43 9.54 11.22 10.18
C ASN A 43 8.46 10.60 11.10
N GLN A 44 7.44 9.98 10.52
CA GLN A 44 6.29 9.43 11.24
C GLN A 44 5.95 8.04 10.73
N CYS A 45 6.87 7.08 10.88
CA CYS A 45 6.67 5.70 10.51
C CYS A 45 6.41 4.83 11.74
N ASN A 46 5.42 3.96 11.67
CA ASN A 46 5.15 2.91 12.63
C ASN A 46 5.40 1.55 12.00
N ALA A 47 6.07 0.66 12.71
CA ALA A 47 6.14 -0.73 12.32
C ALA A 47 4.72 -1.34 12.43
N PHE A 48 4.27 -1.93 11.33
CA PHE A 48 3.00 -2.68 11.27
C PHE A 48 3.26 -4.18 11.42
N LEU A 49 4.25 -4.68 10.69
CA LEU A 49 4.83 -6.01 10.78
C LEU A 49 6.35 -5.86 10.68
N GLU A 50 7.09 -6.95 10.91
CA GLU A 50 8.52 -6.97 10.60
C GLU A 50 8.74 -6.49 9.16
N LYS A 51 9.60 -5.47 8.99
CA LYS A 51 9.95 -4.85 7.69
C LYS A 51 8.81 -4.19 6.92
N LEU A 52 7.59 -4.09 7.47
CA LEU A 52 6.48 -3.37 6.88
C LEU A 52 6.11 -2.17 7.76
N TYR A 53 6.18 -0.98 7.20
CA TYR A 53 5.94 0.28 7.91
C TYR A 53 4.81 1.08 7.29
N GLU A 54 3.97 1.64 8.15
CA GLU A 54 3.03 2.70 7.78
C GLU A 54 3.66 4.05 8.10
N CYS A 55 3.87 4.87 7.08
CA CYS A 55 4.50 6.18 7.18
C CYS A 55 3.51 7.29 6.83
N LYS A 56 3.38 8.29 7.71
CA LYS A 56 2.55 9.48 7.49
C LYS A 56 3.41 10.64 6.99
N ASN A 57 2.75 11.62 6.34
CA ASN A 57 3.42 12.81 5.82
C ASN A 57 4.69 12.48 5.01
N THR A 58 4.54 11.55 4.10
CA THR A 58 5.65 10.99 3.32
C THR A 58 5.96 11.85 2.11
N PHE A 59 7.24 11.98 1.82
CA PHE A 59 7.75 12.62 0.60
C PHE A 59 8.48 11.60 -0.26
N ILE A 60 8.15 11.57 -1.54
CA ILE A 60 8.85 10.78 -2.54
C ILE A 60 9.48 11.74 -3.54
N LYS A 61 10.81 11.86 -3.50
CA LYS A 61 11.58 12.68 -4.45
C LYS A 61 12.05 11.80 -5.59
N ILE A 62 11.81 12.24 -6.82
CA ILE A 62 12.22 11.57 -8.05
C ILE A 62 13.27 12.46 -8.71
N LEU A 63 14.53 12.08 -8.53
CA LEU A 63 15.66 12.99 -8.77
C LEU A 63 15.85 13.41 -10.23
N PRO A 64 15.80 12.51 -11.24
CA PRO A 64 16.05 12.93 -12.62
C PRO A 64 15.07 13.98 -13.13
N ILE A 65 13.81 13.91 -12.69
CA ILE A 65 12.73 14.83 -13.11
C ILE A 65 12.49 15.95 -12.11
N LYS A 66 13.27 16.01 -11.02
CA LYS A 66 13.17 17.00 -9.94
C LYS A 66 11.73 17.15 -9.40
N GLN A 67 11.00 16.03 -9.30
CA GLN A 67 9.64 16.02 -8.78
C GLN A 67 9.61 15.50 -7.35
N THR A 68 8.77 16.13 -6.52
CA THR A 68 8.45 15.64 -5.17
C THR A 68 6.95 15.38 -5.08
N LEU A 69 6.60 14.15 -4.72
CA LEU A 69 5.23 13.77 -4.40
C LEU A 69 5.06 13.82 -2.89
N LYS A 70 3.98 14.44 -2.42
CA LYS A 70 3.60 14.46 -1.01
C LYS A 70 2.42 13.54 -0.81
N LEU A 71 2.56 12.58 0.09
CA LEU A 71 1.54 11.59 0.44
C LEU A 71 1.12 11.77 1.89
N HIS A 72 -0.18 11.67 2.15
CA HIS A 72 -0.68 11.65 3.52
C HIS A 72 -0.22 10.38 4.25
N THR A 73 -0.30 9.24 3.56
CA THR A 73 0.15 7.94 4.06
C THR A 73 0.85 7.20 2.93
N ALA A 74 1.90 6.47 3.26
CA ALA A 74 2.51 5.49 2.38
C ALA A 74 2.91 4.25 3.20
N TRP A 75 2.91 3.11 2.55
CA TRP A 75 3.35 1.85 3.12
C TRP A 75 4.66 1.46 2.48
N ILE A 76 5.65 1.10 3.30
CA ILE A 76 6.94 0.67 2.81
C ILE A 76 7.29 -0.72 3.34
N ASN A 77 7.51 -1.64 2.42
CA ASN A 77 8.00 -2.98 2.70
C ASN A 77 9.49 -3.01 2.32
N LEU A 78 10.37 -3.24 3.29
CA LEU A 78 11.82 -3.19 3.06
C LEU A 78 12.33 -4.32 2.16
N ASP A 79 11.69 -5.49 2.19
CA ASP A 79 12.08 -6.63 1.34
C ASP A 79 11.55 -6.47 -0.11
N TYR A 80 10.48 -5.70 -0.28
CA TYR A 80 9.78 -5.50 -1.54
C TYR A 80 9.48 -4.03 -1.79
N ALA A 81 10.50 -3.19 -1.66
CA ALA A 81 10.32 -1.74 -1.76
C ALA A 81 9.90 -1.31 -3.16
N VAL A 82 10.50 -1.86 -4.21
CA VAL A 82 10.28 -1.43 -5.59
C VAL A 82 10.14 -2.62 -6.54
N TYR A 83 9.16 -2.55 -7.42
CA TYR A 83 8.97 -3.43 -8.57
C TYR A 83 9.00 -2.63 -9.86
N ASN A 84 9.58 -3.20 -10.92
CA ASN A 84 9.56 -2.66 -12.26
C ASN A 84 9.23 -3.77 -13.26
N GLY A 85 8.05 -3.72 -13.83
CA GLY A 85 7.58 -4.76 -14.73
C GLY A 85 6.09 -4.64 -15.05
N LYS A 86 5.56 -5.67 -15.71
CA LYS A 86 4.16 -5.72 -16.12
C LYS A 86 3.26 -6.12 -14.94
N LEU A 87 2.07 -5.57 -14.90
CA LEU A 87 0.99 -5.97 -14.00
C LEU A 87 0.17 -7.09 -14.68
N ASP A 88 0.81 -8.21 -14.98
CA ASP A 88 0.18 -9.40 -15.54
C ASP A 88 -0.10 -10.45 -14.45
N ASP A 89 -0.53 -11.64 -14.82
CA ASP A 89 -0.86 -12.72 -13.89
C ASP A 89 0.34 -13.24 -13.10
N LYS A 90 1.57 -12.86 -13.47
CA LYS A 90 2.81 -13.19 -12.76
C LYS A 90 3.15 -12.15 -11.70
N TYR A 91 2.49 -11.00 -11.71
CA TYR A 91 2.69 -10.00 -10.68
C TYR A 91 2.24 -10.54 -9.32
N ALA A 92 3.17 -10.61 -8.39
CA ALA A 92 2.86 -11.02 -7.01
C ALA A 92 2.19 -9.84 -6.29
N ASP A 93 0.89 -9.95 -6.07
CA ASP A 93 0.11 -8.94 -5.36
C ASP A 93 0.63 -8.67 -3.96
N ASP A 94 0.38 -7.45 -3.49
CA ASP A 94 0.55 -7.00 -2.11
C ASP A 94 1.98 -6.94 -1.58
N LYS A 95 2.96 -7.25 -2.41
CA LYS A 95 4.36 -7.26 -2.01
C LYS A 95 5.01 -5.88 -2.06
N TYR A 96 4.79 -5.16 -3.15
CA TYR A 96 5.62 -4.02 -3.49
C TYR A 96 4.99 -2.70 -3.07
N SER A 97 5.82 -1.86 -2.45
CA SER A 97 5.41 -0.52 -1.99
C SER A 97 5.35 0.49 -3.12
N ILE A 98 6.28 0.37 -4.06
CA ILE A 98 6.42 1.24 -5.24
C ILE A 98 6.50 0.35 -6.46
N VAL A 99 5.66 0.61 -7.46
CA VAL A 99 5.60 -0.16 -8.70
C VAL A 99 5.73 0.78 -9.89
N PHE A 100 6.61 0.43 -10.81
CA PHE A 100 6.70 1.03 -12.15
C PHE A 100 6.14 0.06 -13.16
N SER A 101 5.07 0.46 -13.84
CA SER A 101 4.42 -0.32 -14.89
C SER A 101 3.65 0.58 -15.84
N ASP A 102 3.64 0.25 -17.10
CA ASP A 102 2.76 0.89 -18.09
C ASP A 102 1.32 0.45 -17.83
N VAL A 103 0.52 1.31 -17.17
CA VAL A 103 -0.87 0.99 -16.80
C VAL A 103 -1.88 1.47 -17.83
N ASN A 104 -1.47 2.29 -18.80
CA ASN A 104 -2.37 2.85 -19.79
C ASN A 104 -2.07 2.42 -21.24
N GLY A 105 -1.02 1.63 -21.44
CA GLY A 105 -0.64 1.06 -22.74
C GLY A 105 0.04 2.07 -23.68
N ASP A 106 0.65 3.14 -23.15
CA ASP A 106 1.35 4.14 -23.97
C ASP A 106 2.85 3.85 -24.15
N GLY A 107 3.33 2.75 -23.59
CA GLY A 107 4.73 2.31 -23.69
C GLY A 107 5.66 2.96 -22.66
N VAL A 108 5.14 3.80 -21.75
CA VAL A 108 5.93 4.46 -20.70
C VAL A 108 5.47 3.96 -19.34
N ASN A 109 6.43 3.66 -18.48
CA ASN A 109 6.08 3.22 -17.12
C ASN A 109 5.52 4.37 -16.29
N ASP A 110 4.37 4.09 -15.69
CA ASP A 110 3.70 4.90 -14.70
C ASP A 110 4.19 4.55 -13.30
N LEU A 111 3.79 5.32 -12.29
CA LEU A 111 4.19 5.13 -10.91
C LEU A 111 2.98 4.79 -10.04
N ILE A 112 3.08 3.71 -9.30
CA ILE A 112 2.06 3.22 -8.39
C ILE A 112 2.66 3.13 -7.00
N ILE A 113 2.00 3.69 -6.00
CA ILE A 113 2.51 3.75 -4.63
C ILE A 113 1.45 3.20 -3.68
N GLN A 114 1.80 2.23 -2.86
CA GLN A 114 0.92 1.72 -1.81
C GLN A 114 0.71 2.80 -0.75
N THR A 115 -0.55 3.17 -0.51
CA THR A 115 -0.93 4.28 0.38
C THR A 115 -1.83 3.86 1.54
N GLY A 116 -2.25 2.60 1.58
CA GLY A 116 -3.11 2.15 2.67
C GLY A 116 -3.59 0.72 2.52
N LYS A 117 -4.57 0.40 3.37
CA LYS A 117 -5.25 -0.89 3.46
C LYS A 117 -6.76 -0.72 3.25
N LYS A 118 -7.14 -0.06 2.17
CA LYS A 118 -8.55 0.17 1.79
C LYS A 118 -9.06 -0.84 0.76
N GLY A 119 -8.27 -1.86 0.46
CA GLY A 119 -8.68 -3.02 -0.32
C GLY A 119 -9.68 -3.90 0.43
N ALA A 120 -10.19 -4.91 -0.22
CA ALA A 120 -11.06 -5.91 0.41
C ALA A 120 -10.31 -6.61 1.54
N TYR A 121 -11.00 -6.83 2.66
CA TYR A 121 -10.43 -7.47 3.88
C TYR A 121 -9.13 -6.84 4.39
N GLY A 122 -8.95 -5.53 4.20
CA GLY A 122 -7.74 -4.82 4.59
C GLY A 122 -6.57 -5.01 3.65
N GLY A 123 -6.82 -5.47 2.43
CA GLY A 123 -5.83 -5.52 1.36
C GLY A 123 -5.32 -4.14 0.96
N PRO A 124 -4.26 -4.05 0.15
CA PRO A 124 -3.61 -2.80 -0.17
C PRO A 124 -4.50 -1.86 -0.98
N SER A 125 -4.21 -0.58 -0.89
CA SER A 125 -4.76 0.45 -1.77
C SER A 125 -3.62 1.33 -2.26
N TYR A 126 -3.77 1.87 -3.48
CA TYR A 126 -2.67 2.54 -4.17
C TYR A 126 -3.07 3.90 -4.70
N ASN A 127 -2.10 4.81 -4.72
CA ASN A 127 -2.14 6.00 -5.56
C ASN A 127 -1.42 5.72 -6.87
N ILE A 128 -2.05 6.05 -7.99
CA ILE A 128 -1.54 5.83 -9.34
C ILE A 128 -1.26 7.18 -10.00
N TYR A 129 -0.07 7.30 -10.55
CA TYR A 129 0.42 8.50 -11.20
C TYR A 129 0.86 8.15 -12.62
N LEU A 130 0.20 8.73 -13.62
CA LEU A 130 0.57 8.55 -15.02
C LEU A 130 1.74 9.47 -15.39
N TYR A 131 2.71 8.93 -16.12
CA TYR A 131 3.82 9.74 -16.64
C TYR A 131 3.39 10.55 -17.85
N ARG A 132 3.46 11.86 -17.73
CA ARG A 132 3.04 12.80 -18.78
C ARG A 132 3.99 13.99 -18.85
N LYS A 133 4.52 14.26 -20.03
CA LYS A 133 5.38 15.46 -20.26
C LYS A 133 6.50 15.62 -19.22
N GLY A 134 7.17 14.53 -18.89
CA GLY A 134 8.29 14.54 -17.95
C GLY A 134 7.90 14.57 -16.46
N LYS A 135 6.63 14.31 -16.10
CA LYS A 135 6.16 14.31 -14.71
C LYS A 135 5.17 13.18 -14.46
N PHE A 136 5.10 12.75 -13.20
CA PHE A 136 4.06 11.83 -12.71
C PHE A 136 2.85 12.64 -12.24
N ILE A 137 1.70 12.43 -12.88
CA ILE A 137 0.43 13.12 -12.61
C ILE A 137 -0.53 12.16 -11.95
N TYR A 138 -1.05 12.52 -10.77
CA TYR A 138 -2.02 11.69 -10.05
C TYR A 138 -3.26 11.41 -10.88
N ASN A 139 -3.61 10.13 -11.02
CA ASN A 139 -4.83 9.69 -11.69
C ASN A 139 -5.83 9.15 -10.67
N ARG A 140 -6.83 9.97 -10.35
CA ARG A 140 -7.87 9.62 -9.37
C ARG A 140 -8.73 8.42 -9.81
N PRO A 141 -9.23 8.34 -11.06
CA PRO A 141 -10.01 7.19 -11.50
C PRO A 141 -9.30 5.85 -11.32
N LEU A 142 -8.04 5.74 -11.74
CA LEU A 142 -7.26 4.51 -11.57
C LEU A 142 -6.99 4.19 -10.10
N SER A 143 -6.66 5.19 -9.29
CA SER A 143 -6.43 5.01 -7.85
C SER A 143 -7.68 4.49 -7.14
N GLN A 144 -8.86 4.96 -7.54
CA GLN A 144 -10.12 4.50 -6.96
C GLN A 144 -10.45 3.04 -7.29
N LEU A 145 -9.94 2.49 -8.41
CA LEU A 145 -10.12 1.07 -8.73
C LEU A 145 -9.46 0.14 -7.70
N THR A 146 -8.50 0.61 -6.93
CA THR A 146 -7.80 -0.20 -5.92
C THR A 146 -8.51 -0.20 -4.56
N ILE A 147 -9.63 0.53 -4.42
CA ILE A 147 -10.39 0.61 -3.17
C ILE A 147 -11.46 -0.46 -3.13
N GLY A 148 -11.45 -1.28 -2.07
CA GLY A 148 -12.40 -2.38 -1.90
C GLY A 148 -12.17 -3.55 -2.87
N THR A 149 -10.99 -3.65 -3.48
CA THR A 149 -10.57 -4.76 -4.35
C THR A 149 -9.58 -5.67 -3.62
N ASN A 150 -9.42 -6.90 -4.10
CA ASN A 150 -8.53 -7.87 -3.45
C ASN A 150 -7.06 -7.52 -3.67
N SER A 151 -6.76 -6.86 -4.80
CA SER A 151 -5.39 -6.60 -5.23
C SER A 151 -5.31 -5.43 -6.21
N LEU A 152 -4.11 -5.07 -6.60
CA LEU A 152 -3.88 -4.18 -7.75
C LEU A 152 -4.41 -4.85 -9.02
N PHE A 153 -4.96 -4.06 -9.94
CA PHE A 153 -5.50 -4.56 -11.20
C PHE A 153 -4.43 -5.19 -12.10
N ARG A 154 -4.86 -6.09 -12.99
CA ARG A 154 -4.04 -6.60 -14.09
C ARG A 154 -4.22 -5.75 -15.33
N VAL A 155 -3.17 -5.63 -16.12
CA VAL A 155 -3.12 -4.78 -17.33
C VAL A 155 -2.82 -5.63 -18.54
N ASN A 156 -3.67 -5.50 -19.57
CA ASN A 156 -3.43 -6.05 -20.91
C ASN A 156 -3.78 -5.00 -21.96
N GLY A 157 -2.77 -4.30 -22.46
CA GLY A 157 -2.96 -3.12 -23.29
C GLY A 157 -3.76 -2.04 -22.55
N ASN A 158 -4.90 -1.64 -23.10
CA ASN A 158 -5.79 -0.66 -22.47
C ASN A 158 -6.95 -1.31 -21.67
N ILE A 159 -6.86 -2.60 -21.40
CA ILE A 159 -7.84 -3.34 -20.59
C ILE A 159 -7.27 -3.56 -19.19
N LEU A 160 -8.06 -3.21 -18.20
CA LEU A 160 -7.77 -3.40 -16.78
C LEU A 160 -8.74 -4.42 -16.20
N THR A 161 -8.21 -5.39 -15.46
CA THR A 161 -9.04 -6.39 -14.77
C THR A 161 -8.76 -6.34 -13.29
N VAL A 162 -9.81 -6.29 -12.47
CA VAL A 162 -9.72 -6.24 -11.01
C VAL A 162 -10.71 -7.19 -10.37
N GLY A 163 -10.28 -7.87 -9.31
CA GLY A 163 -11.10 -8.75 -8.51
C GLY A 163 -11.58 -8.09 -7.22
N LYS A 164 -12.81 -8.42 -6.82
CA LYS A 164 -13.39 -7.97 -5.57
C LYS A 164 -14.19 -9.08 -4.94
N THR A 165 -13.87 -9.47 -3.72
CA THR A 165 -14.66 -10.39 -2.92
C THR A 165 -15.72 -9.61 -2.15
N SER A 166 -16.96 -10.11 -2.14
CA SER A 166 -18.09 -9.56 -1.41
C SER A 166 -18.66 -10.62 -0.50
N GLY A 167 -18.49 -10.45 0.81
CA GLY A 167 -18.88 -11.48 1.78
C GLY A 167 -18.02 -12.74 1.69
N CYS A 168 -18.56 -13.85 2.18
CA CYS A 168 -17.83 -15.13 2.22
C CYS A 168 -17.81 -15.87 0.88
N CYS A 169 -18.75 -15.59 -0.02
CA CYS A 169 -19.07 -16.52 -1.10
C CYS A 169 -19.30 -15.85 -2.47
N GLU A 170 -19.01 -14.57 -2.61
CA GLU A 170 -19.17 -13.87 -3.88
C GLU A 170 -17.83 -13.27 -4.34
N TYR A 171 -17.41 -13.62 -5.53
CA TYR A 171 -16.26 -13.02 -6.19
C TYR A 171 -16.71 -12.29 -7.46
N ASN A 172 -16.40 -11.03 -7.55
CA ASN A 172 -16.70 -10.20 -8.69
C ASN A 172 -15.42 -9.86 -9.46
N LYS A 173 -15.42 -10.11 -10.75
CA LYS A 173 -14.37 -9.70 -11.67
C LYS A 173 -14.90 -8.56 -12.53
N PHE A 174 -14.21 -7.43 -12.46
CA PHE A 174 -14.55 -6.25 -13.23
C PHE A 174 -13.50 -6.04 -14.32
N THR A 175 -13.96 -5.81 -15.53
CA THR A 175 -13.12 -5.45 -16.68
C THR A 175 -13.42 -4.02 -17.08
N TYR A 176 -12.39 -3.20 -17.10
CA TYR A 176 -12.47 -1.80 -17.49
C TYR A 176 -11.66 -1.58 -18.77
N LYS A 177 -12.10 -0.64 -19.58
CA LYS A 177 -11.33 -0.10 -20.70
C LYS A 177 -10.85 1.29 -20.34
N LEU A 178 -9.54 1.52 -20.54
CA LEU A 178 -8.92 2.82 -20.37
C LEU A 178 -8.99 3.60 -21.67
N HIS A 179 -9.45 4.85 -21.62
CA HIS A 179 -9.47 5.77 -22.74
C HIS A 179 -9.22 7.19 -22.23
N ASN A 180 -8.19 7.88 -22.76
CA ASN A 180 -7.81 9.24 -22.34
C ASN A 180 -7.72 9.39 -20.81
N ASP A 181 -7.02 8.46 -20.15
CA ASP A 181 -6.80 8.40 -18.71
C ASP A 181 -8.08 8.23 -17.84
N ALA A 182 -9.24 8.04 -18.47
CA ALA A 182 -10.50 7.70 -17.83
C ALA A 182 -10.78 6.20 -17.94
N VAL A 183 -11.43 5.64 -16.93
CA VAL A 183 -11.80 4.22 -16.90
C VAL A 183 -13.29 4.04 -17.11
N LYS A 184 -13.65 3.12 -18.00
CA LYS A 184 -15.04 2.76 -18.30
C LYS A 184 -15.23 1.28 -18.02
N LEU A 185 -16.18 0.93 -17.15
CA LEU A 185 -16.58 -0.45 -16.93
C LEU A 185 -17.17 -1.02 -18.23
N VAL A 186 -16.61 -2.16 -18.69
CA VAL A 186 -17.08 -2.85 -19.91
C VAL A 186 -17.69 -4.21 -19.61
N ARG A 187 -17.29 -4.86 -18.48
CA ARG A 187 -17.81 -6.16 -18.10
C ARG A 187 -17.75 -6.35 -16.58
N LYS A 188 -18.78 -6.97 -16.02
CA LYS A 188 -18.81 -7.52 -14.67
C LYS A 188 -19.16 -9.00 -14.76
N GLU A 189 -18.39 -9.85 -14.12
CA GLU A 189 -18.63 -11.28 -13.94
C GLU A 189 -18.73 -11.53 -12.44
N THR A 190 -19.70 -12.32 -12.04
CA THR A 190 -19.90 -12.70 -10.64
C THR A 190 -19.86 -14.22 -10.54
N GLU A 191 -19.00 -14.70 -9.68
CA GLU A 191 -18.93 -16.11 -9.29
C GLU A 191 -19.44 -16.23 -7.86
N VAL A 192 -20.38 -17.13 -7.63
CA VAL A 192 -20.90 -17.44 -6.29
C VAL A 192 -20.41 -18.84 -5.94
N CYS A 193 -19.71 -18.95 -4.82
CA CYS A 193 -19.26 -20.22 -4.31
C CYS A 193 -20.43 -20.94 -3.62
N GLU A 194 -20.78 -22.12 -4.08
CA GLU A 194 -21.67 -22.98 -3.33
C GLU A 194 -20.97 -23.48 -2.08
N SER A 195 -21.65 -23.45 -0.95
CA SER A 195 -21.11 -23.76 0.39
C SER A 195 -20.52 -25.18 0.55
N SER A 196 -20.57 -25.98 -0.50
CA SER A 196 -20.08 -27.37 -0.56
C SER A 196 -18.77 -27.54 -1.35
N SER A 197 -18.21 -26.46 -1.96
CA SER A 197 -16.99 -26.59 -2.75
C SER A 197 -15.75 -26.11 -1.96
N GLU A 198 -14.73 -26.97 -1.87
CA GLU A 198 -13.39 -26.66 -1.29
C GLU A 198 -12.63 -25.52 -2.01
N LYS A 199 -13.27 -24.79 -2.91
CA LYS A 199 -12.64 -23.78 -3.79
C LYS A 199 -12.95 -22.33 -3.41
N CYS A 200 -13.43 -22.10 -2.20
CA CYS A 200 -13.66 -20.72 -1.72
C CYS A 200 -12.71 -20.27 -0.64
#